data_67ad482925b4e55155301376e8b7eb6d
#
_entry.id   67ad482925b4e55155301376e8b7eb6d
#
_cell.length_a   1.000
_cell.length_b   1.000
_cell.length_c   1.000
_cell.angle_alpha   90.00
_cell.angle_beta   90.00
_cell.angle_gamma   90.00
#
_symmetry.space_group_name_H-M   'P 1'
#
loop_
_entity.id
_entity.type
_entity.pdbx_description
1 polymer ?
#
loop_
_entity_poly.entity_id
_entity_poly.type
_entity_poly.pdbx_seq_one_letter_code
_entity_poly.pdbx_strand_id
1 'polypeptide(L)'
;MHRIQGNEMKVIVAGGGLLLNEHHELLMIFRRGFWDLPKGKLDDGETIEACALREVEEETGVGNLVSGGLLGITRHQYFDPYIKEEVIKETHWYAMNVNGRPALIPQTEEDITDIRWVPLQEVPALLDNSFDTIREITGLFFSKQQRLND
;
A
#
# COMPACT_ATOMS: atom_id res chain seq x y z
N MET A 1 -18.28 -25.15 18.65
CA MET A 1 -17.81 -24.94 18.18
C MET A 1 -17.37 -24.60 17.37
N HIS A 2 -17.18 -24.56 17.23
CA HIS A 2 -16.52 -24.28 16.67
C HIS A 2 -16.29 -23.70 15.79
N ARG A 3 -16.67 -23.64 16.07
CA ARG A 3 -16.53 -23.26 15.38
C ARG A 3 -15.95 -22.69 14.92
N ILE A 4 -16.29 -23.08 15.10
CA ILE A 4 -15.37 -22.07 14.86
C ILE A 4 -14.23 -22.34 13.94
N GLN A 5 -13.76 -23.49 13.90
CA GLN A 5 -12.67 -23.76 13.03
C GLN A 5 -13.03 -23.56 11.60
N GLY A 6 -14.20 -23.90 11.25
CA GLY A 6 -14.68 -23.66 9.91
C GLY A 6 -14.73 -22.19 9.58
N ASN A 7 -14.63 -21.36 10.61
CA ASN A 7 -14.69 -19.93 10.46
C ASN A 7 -13.30 -19.28 10.39
N GLU A 8 -12.28 -20.08 10.58
CA GLU A 8 -10.93 -19.53 10.51
C GLU A 8 -10.55 -19.33 9.05
N MET A 9 -10.41 -18.09 8.65
CA MET A 9 -9.99 -17.77 7.32
C MET A 9 -8.49 -17.71 7.24
N LYS A 10 -7.96 -18.11 6.09
CA LYS A 10 -6.56 -17.94 5.82
C LYS A 10 -6.25 -16.45 5.74
N VAL A 11 -5.17 -16.04 6.39
CA VAL A 11 -4.71 -14.65 6.36
C VAL A 11 -3.49 -14.57 5.47
N ILE A 12 -3.54 -13.67 4.49
CA ILE A 12 -2.42 -13.40 3.59
C ILE A 12 -1.86 -12.06 4.01
N VAL A 13 -0.58 -12.05 4.43
CA VAL A 13 0.08 -10.84 4.90
C VAL A 13 0.79 -10.16 3.73
N ALA A 14 0.64 -8.84 3.65
CA ALA A 14 1.30 -8.01 2.65
C ALA A 14 1.92 -6.80 3.32
N GLY A 15 2.91 -6.22 2.66
CA GLY A 15 3.51 -4.97 3.09
C GLY A 15 3.39 -3.93 1.99
N GLY A 16 3.16 -2.69 2.36
CA GLY A 16 3.05 -1.61 1.40
C GLY A 16 3.48 -0.29 2.00
N GLY A 17 3.45 0.75 1.18
CA GLY A 17 3.98 2.02 1.61
C GLY A 17 3.21 3.24 1.12
N LEU A 18 3.22 4.25 1.99
CA LEU A 18 2.81 5.60 1.63
C LEU A 18 4.09 6.40 1.51
N LEU A 19 4.53 6.59 0.27
CA LEU A 19 5.85 7.14 -0.05
C LEU A 19 5.74 8.61 -0.42
N LEU A 20 6.41 9.46 0.35
CA LEU A 20 6.53 10.90 0.06
C LEU A 20 7.91 11.19 -0.51
N ASN A 21 7.96 12.08 -1.49
CA ASN A 21 9.21 12.66 -1.95
C ASN A 21 9.49 13.97 -1.22
N GLU A 22 10.58 14.66 -1.57
CA GLU A 22 10.95 15.92 -0.94
C GLU A 22 10.00 17.07 -1.25
N HIS A 23 9.16 16.92 -2.25
CA HIS A 23 8.17 17.93 -2.65
C HIS A 23 6.81 17.69 -2.00
N HIS A 24 6.74 16.79 -1.02
CA HIS A 24 5.49 16.44 -0.32
C HIS A 24 4.44 15.92 -1.29
N GLU A 25 4.87 15.09 -2.23
CA GLU A 25 3.98 14.40 -3.15
C GLU A 25 3.93 12.92 -2.77
N LEU A 26 2.73 12.35 -2.80
CA LEU A 26 2.49 10.95 -2.47
C LEU A 26 2.49 10.12 -3.75
N LEU A 27 3.23 9.02 -3.73
CA LEU A 27 3.24 8.12 -4.87
C LEU A 27 1.94 7.32 -4.90
N MET A 28 1.25 7.35 -6.05
CA MET A 28 0.05 6.56 -6.27
C MET A 28 0.16 5.81 -7.58
N ILE A 29 -0.42 4.62 -7.60
CA ILE A 29 -0.45 3.77 -8.79
C ILE A 29 -1.88 3.64 -9.29
N PHE A 30 -2.05 3.49 -10.61
CA PHE A 30 -3.35 3.25 -11.21
C PHE A 30 -3.33 1.82 -11.75
N ARG A 31 -4.20 0.97 -11.19
CA ARG A 31 -4.22 -0.45 -11.51
C ARG A 31 -5.65 -0.93 -11.68
N ARG A 32 -5.92 -1.58 -12.82
CA ARG A 32 -7.23 -2.16 -13.11
C ARG A 32 -8.37 -1.17 -12.97
N GLY A 33 -8.10 0.10 -13.34
CA GLY A 33 -9.12 1.14 -13.32
C GLY A 33 -9.31 1.87 -12.00
N PHE A 34 -8.44 1.62 -11.01
CA PHE A 34 -8.56 2.25 -9.69
C PHE A 34 -7.22 2.79 -9.22
N TRP A 35 -7.26 3.91 -8.50
CA TRP A 35 -6.09 4.42 -7.82
C TRP A 35 -5.81 3.57 -6.57
N ASP A 36 -4.53 3.30 -6.34
CA ASP A 36 -4.09 2.37 -5.32
C ASP A 36 -2.71 2.80 -4.81
N LEU A 37 -2.20 2.10 -3.83
CA LEU A 37 -0.86 2.32 -3.29
C LEU A 37 -0.02 1.07 -3.50
N PRO A 38 1.31 1.21 -3.64
CA PRO A 38 2.17 0.05 -3.89
C PRO A 38 2.24 -0.87 -2.68
N LYS A 39 2.13 -2.15 -2.93
CA LYS A 39 2.17 -3.20 -1.91
C LYS A 39 2.39 -4.54 -2.55
N GLY A 40 2.69 -5.54 -1.74
CA GLY A 40 2.77 -6.90 -2.21
C GLY A 40 2.93 -7.91 -1.09
N LYS A 41 2.92 -9.16 -1.46
CA LYS A 41 2.84 -10.28 -0.55
C LYS A 41 4.16 -10.51 0.17
N LEU A 42 4.07 -10.87 1.45
CA LEU A 42 5.23 -11.22 2.26
C LEU A 42 5.86 -12.51 1.75
N ASP A 43 7.18 -12.51 1.59
CA ASP A 43 7.95 -13.70 1.23
C ASP A 43 8.45 -14.39 2.50
N ASP A 44 8.73 -15.67 2.38
CA ASP A 44 9.28 -16.45 3.50
C ASP A 44 10.60 -15.86 3.97
N GLY A 45 10.74 -15.73 5.28
CA GLY A 45 12.00 -15.28 5.88
C GLY A 45 12.22 -13.79 5.90
N GLU A 46 11.30 -13.01 5.32
CA GLU A 46 11.46 -11.56 5.33
C GLU A 46 10.60 -10.95 6.43
N THR A 47 11.06 -9.82 7.00
CA THR A 47 10.20 -9.07 7.92
C THR A 47 9.15 -8.32 7.11
N ILE A 48 8.05 -7.97 7.76
CA ILE A 48 6.97 -7.26 7.05
C ILE A 48 7.46 -5.89 6.57
N GLU A 49 8.27 -5.20 7.37
CA GLU A 49 8.84 -3.92 6.96
C GLU A 49 9.75 -4.06 5.75
N ALA A 50 10.61 -5.08 5.72
CA ALA A 50 11.46 -5.35 4.56
C ALA A 50 10.63 -5.68 3.33
N CYS A 51 9.54 -6.43 3.51
CA CYS A 51 8.59 -6.73 2.45
C CYS A 51 8.01 -5.43 1.86
N ALA A 52 7.58 -4.53 2.73
CA ALA A 52 6.99 -3.26 2.29
C ALA A 52 8.00 -2.46 1.45
N LEU A 53 9.23 -2.35 1.92
CA LEU A 53 10.28 -1.61 1.18
C LEU A 53 10.57 -2.26 -0.17
N ARG A 54 10.68 -3.58 -0.19
CA ARG A 54 10.95 -4.34 -1.41
C ARG A 54 9.81 -4.17 -2.43
N GLU A 55 8.58 -4.33 -1.97
CA GLU A 55 7.42 -4.26 -2.88
C GLU A 55 7.25 -2.85 -3.45
N VAL A 56 7.44 -1.82 -2.64
CA VAL A 56 7.35 -0.45 -3.16
C VAL A 56 8.43 -0.22 -4.22
N GLU A 57 9.65 -0.67 -3.98
CA GLU A 57 10.72 -0.52 -4.96
C GLU A 57 10.39 -1.30 -6.25
N GLU A 58 9.92 -2.54 -6.11
CA GLU A 58 9.58 -3.38 -7.27
C GLU A 58 8.46 -2.78 -8.12
N GLU A 59 7.42 -2.28 -7.47
CA GLU A 59 6.25 -1.77 -8.20
C GLU A 59 6.46 -0.39 -8.80
N THR A 60 7.39 0.39 -8.29
CA THR A 60 7.53 1.80 -8.67
C THR A 60 8.86 2.15 -9.29
N GLY A 61 9.88 1.31 -9.13
CA GLY A 61 11.22 1.59 -9.60
C GLY A 61 12.00 2.56 -8.73
N VAL A 62 11.44 2.96 -7.57
CA VAL A 62 12.11 3.92 -6.70
C VAL A 62 12.95 3.20 -5.65
N GLY A 63 14.25 3.46 -5.65
CA GLY A 63 15.17 2.90 -4.65
C GLY A 63 15.51 3.90 -3.55
N ASN A 64 16.37 3.47 -2.63
CA ASN A 64 16.85 4.30 -1.51
C ASN A 64 15.70 4.80 -0.64
N LEU A 65 14.71 3.96 -0.43
CA LEU A 65 13.57 4.28 0.41
C LEU A 65 13.95 4.20 1.87
N VAL A 66 13.44 5.14 2.66
CA VAL A 66 13.63 5.15 4.11
C VAL A 66 12.29 4.93 4.78
N SER A 67 12.19 3.90 5.63
CA SER A 67 10.96 3.65 6.37
C SER A 67 10.86 4.59 7.55
N GLY A 68 9.66 5.17 7.72
CA GLY A 68 9.33 5.99 8.88
C GLY A 68 8.52 5.25 9.92
N GLY A 69 8.35 3.93 9.75
CA GLY A 69 7.64 3.09 10.70
C GLY A 69 6.23 2.74 10.26
N LEU A 70 5.64 1.83 11.00
CA LEU A 70 4.29 1.32 10.70
C LEU A 70 3.26 2.43 10.90
N LEU A 71 2.46 2.68 9.87
CA LEU A 71 1.38 3.65 9.91
C LEU A 71 0.08 3.00 10.36
N GLY A 72 -0.24 1.85 9.82
CA GLY A 72 -1.47 1.14 10.16
C GLY A 72 -1.61 -0.14 9.36
N ILE A 73 -2.66 -0.88 9.68
CA ILE A 73 -2.94 -2.18 9.07
C ILE A 73 -4.37 -2.13 8.54
N THR A 74 -4.54 -2.54 7.28
CA THR A 74 -5.87 -2.68 6.69
C THR A 74 -6.16 -4.15 6.43
N ARG A 75 -7.44 -4.51 6.43
CA ARG A 75 -7.87 -5.88 6.17
C ARG A 75 -8.95 -5.87 5.11
N HIS A 76 -8.82 -6.81 4.18
CA HIS A 76 -9.76 -6.94 3.08
C HIS A 76 -10.07 -8.42 2.88
N GLN A 77 -11.35 -8.78 2.98
CA GLN A 77 -11.80 -10.15 2.74
C GLN A 77 -12.18 -10.31 1.29
N TYR A 78 -11.73 -11.39 0.67
CA TYR A 78 -12.09 -11.69 -0.71
C TYR A 78 -12.00 -13.19 -0.96
N PHE A 79 -12.61 -13.62 -2.06
CA PHE A 79 -12.56 -15.02 -2.50
C PHE A 79 -11.31 -15.22 -3.37
N ASP A 80 -10.44 -16.14 -2.96
CA ASP A 80 -9.22 -16.47 -3.72
C ASP A 80 -9.55 -17.60 -4.69
N PRO A 81 -9.54 -17.35 -6.01
CA PRO A 81 -9.93 -18.37 -6.97
C PRO A 81 -8.92 -19.51 -7.11
N TYR A 82 -7.68 -19.30 -6.69
CA TYR A 82 -6.64 -20.32 -6.79
C TYR A 82 -6.82 -21.39 -5.73
N ILE A 83 -7.09 -21.01 -4.49
CA ILE A 83 -7.31 -21.96 -3.41
C ILE A 83 -8.80 -22.20 -3.17
N LYS A 84 -9.65 -21.44 -3.84
CA LYS A 84 -11.12 -21.56 -3.79
C LYS A 84 -11.66 -21.41 -2.38
N GLU A 85 -11.15 -20.42 -1.66
CA GLU A 85 -11.53 -20.12 -0.29
C GLU A 85 -11.64 -18.63 -0.07
N GLU A 86 -12.44 -18.23 0.93
CA GLU A 86 -12.44 -16.87 1.42
C GLU A 86 -11.16 -16.64 2.21
N VAL A 87 -10.49 -15.53 1.95
CA VAL A 87 -9.26 -15.17 2.64
C VAL A 87 -9.33 -13.72 3.10
N ILE A 88 -8.48 -13.38 4.06
CA ILE A 88 -8.30 -12.00 4.49
C ILE A 88 -6.89 -11.59 4.10
N LYS A 89 -6.79 -10.50 3.34
CA LYS A 89 -5.50 -9.86 3.07
C LYS A 89 -5.27 -8.81 4.14
N GLU A 90 -4.20 -8.98 4.90
CA GLU A 90 -3.81 -8.06 5.95
C GLU A 90 -2.59 -7.30 5.46
N THR A 91 -2.76 -6.01 5.16
CA THR A 91 -1.68 -5.21 4.62
C THR A 91 -1.14 -4.27 5.69
N HIS A 92 0.14 -4.36 5.94
CA HIS A 92 0.86 -3.50 6.88
C HIS A 92 1.46 -2.35 6.08
N TRP A 93 1.02 -1.14 6.38
CA TRP A 93 1.40 0.06 5.63
C TRP A 93 2.43 0.86 6.40
N TYR A 94 3.52 1.19 5.73
CA TYR A 94 4.63 1.94 6.32
C TYR A 94 4.72 3.32 5.68
N ALA A 95 4.91 4.34 6.49
CA ALA A 95 5.28 5.66 5.98
C ALA A 95 6.70 5.57 5.47
N MET A 96 6.95 6.10 4.27
CA MET A 96 8.25 6.05 3.64
C MET A 96 8.61 7.38 3.04
N ASN A 97 9.91 7.64 2.94
CA ASN A 97 10.42 8.86 2.35
C ASN A 97 11.52 8.57 1.36
N VAL A 98 11.66 9.43 0.38
CA VAL A 98 12.74 9.38 -0.58
C VAL A 98 13.18 10.80 -0.91
N ASN A 99 14.48 10.99 -1.16
CA ASN A 99 15.02 12.29 -1.56
C ASN A 99 14.68 12.61 -3.00
N GLY A 100 14.49 13.89 -3.29
CA GLY A 100 14.23 14.37 -4.63
C GLY A 100 12.85 13.98 -5.15
N ARG A 101 12.77 13.82 -6.45
CA ARG A 101 11.59 13.35 -7.18
C ARG A 101 12.03 12.29 -8.18
N PRO A 102 12.32 11.07 -7.71
CA PRO A 102 12.82 10.02 -8.60
C PRO A 102 11.87 9.71 -9.75
N ALA A 103 12.45 9.27 -10.87
CA ALA A 103 11.66 8.80 -12.00
C ALA A 103 10.90 7.53 -11.62
N LEU A 104 9.71 7.37 -12.16
CA LEU A 104 8.81 6.27 -11.84
C LEU A 104 8.72 5.31 -13.01
N ILE A 105 8.72 4.01 -12.69
CA ILE A 105 8.66 2.94 -13.70
C ILE A 105 7.51 2.01 -13.33
N PRO A 106 6.35 2.13 -14.00
CA PRO A 106 5.22 1.26 -13.67
C PRO A 106 5.50 -0.19 -14.05
N GLN A 107 5.07 -1.12 -13.20
CA GLN A 107 5.21 -2.55 -13.46
C GLN A 107 3.96 -3.05 -14.18
N THR A 108 4.04 -3.13 -15.50
CA THR A 108 2.91 -3.54 -16.33
C THR A 108 2.48 -4.98 -16.06
N GLU A 109 3.40 -5.82 -15.59
CA GLU A 109 3.08 -7.21 -15.22
C GLU A 109 2.11 -7.28 -14.03
N GLU A 110 2.06 -6.23 -13.22
CA GLU A 110 1.16 -6.12 -12.08
C GLU A 110 -0.09 -5.32 -12.44
N ASP A 111 -0.35 -5.14 -13.73
CA ASP A 111 -1.49 -4.37 -14.25
C ASP A 111 -1.46 -2.90 -13.84
N ILE A 112 -0.28 -2.37 -13.54
CA ILE A 112 -0.11 -0.95 -13.22
C ILE A 112 0.05 -0.21 -14.55
N THR A 113 -0.95 0.61 -14.88
CA THR A 113 -0.98 1.32 -16.16
C THR A 113 -0.62 2.80 -16.03
N ASP A 114 -0.59 3.33 -14.83
CA ASP A 114 -0.14 4.69 -14.58
C ASP A 114 0.46 4.76 -13.18
N ILE A 115 1.37 5.70 -12.98
CA ILE A 115 2.01 5.90 -11.71
C ILE A 115 2.42 7.37 -11.62
N ARG A 116 2.13 8.01 -10.49
CA ARG A 116 2.32 9.45 -10.34
C ARG A 116 2.79 9.84 -8.96
N TRP A 117 3.57 10.92 -8.94
CA TRP A 117 3.75 11.71 -7.72
C TRP A 117 2.59 12.68 -7.64
N VAL A 118 1.76 12.56 -6.62
CA VAL A 118 0.53 13.33 -6.48
C VAL A 118 0.68 14.33 -5.34
N PRO A 119 0.56 15.63 -5.63
CA PRO A 119 0.56 16.63 -4.55
C PRO A 119 -0.50 16.28 -3.51
N LEU A 120 -0.19 16.44 -2.23
CA LEU A 120 -1.08 15.98 -1.17
C LEU A 120 -2.49 16.57 -1.28
N GLN A 121 -2.60 17.83 -1.70
CA GLN A 121 -3.92 18.45 -1.83
C GLN A 121 -4.77 17.87 -2.96
N GLU A 122 -4.14 17.12 -3.90
CA GLU A 122 -4.85 16.49 -5.00
C GLU A 122 -5.23 15.05 -4.73
N VAL A 123 -4.66 14.44 -3.68
CA VAL A 123 -4.91 13.03 -3.35
C VAL A 123 -6.40 12.74 -3.12
N PRO A 124 -7.15 13.58 -2.35
CA PRO A 124 -8.56 13.26 -2.10
C PRO A 124 -9.40 13.06 -3.35
N ALA A 125 -9.14 13.84 -4.42
CA ALA A 125 -9.89 13.68 -5.67
C ALA A 125 -9.65 12.32 -6.31
N LEU A 126 -8.43 11.79 -6.23
CA LEU A 126 -8.11 10.47 -6.78
C LEU A 126 -8.76 9.36 -5.97
N LEU A 127 -8.94 9.58 -4.66
CA LEU A 127 -9.54 8.58 -3.78
C LEU A 127 -11.01 8.33 -4.07
N ASP A 128 -11.66 9.20 -4.82
CA ASP A 128 -13.04 8.95 -5.26
C ASP A 128 -13.11 7.70 -6.16
N ASN A 129 -12.01 7.35 -6.80
CA ASN A 129 -11.92 6.16 -7.64
C ASN A 129 -10.85 5.22 -7.06
N SER A 130 -11.10 4.73 -5.85
CA SER A 130 -10.15 3.88 -5.14
C SER A 130 -10.92 2.87 -4.29
N PHE A 131 -10.22 2.21 -3.38
CA PHE A 131 -10.78 1.18 -2.51
C PHE A 131 -10.96 1.74 -1.10
N ASP A 132 -11.92 1.18 -0.35
CA ASP A 132 -12.18 1.60 1.02
C ASP A 132 -10.94 1.51 1.91
N THR A 133 -10.15 0.43 1.75
CA THR A 133 -8.93 0.26 2.55
C THR A 133 -7.89 1.34 2.24
N ILE A 134 -7.82 1.78 0.98
CA ILE A 134 -6.88 2.84 0.59
C ILE A 134 -7.35 4.18 1.17
N ARG A 135 -8.65 4.46 1.12
CA ARG A 135 -9.20 5.66 1.77
C ARG A 135 -8.93 5.63 3.28
N GLU A 136 -9.08 4.47 3.89
CA GLU A 136 -8.82 4.30 5.32
C GLU A 136 -7.38 4.64 5.69
N ILE A 137 -6.41 4.05 4.98
CA ILE A 137 -5.01 4.27 5.34
C ILE A 137 -4.52 5.67 4.98
N THR A 138 -5.01 6.24 3.86
CA THR A 138 -4.64 7.61 3.51
C THR A 138 -5.24 8.60 4.50
N GLY A 139 -6.45 8.35 5.01
CA GLY A 139 -7.03 9.17 6.06
C GLY A 139 -6.17 9.20 7.31
N LEU A 140 -5.68 8.03 7.71
CA LEU A 140 -4.78 7.91 8.85
C LEU A 140 -3.45 8.65 8.59
N PHE A 141 -2.93 8.52 7.38
CA PHE A 141 -1.72 9.21 6.97
C PHE A 141 -1.88 10.73 7.09
N PHE A 142 -2.98 11.28 6.55
CA PHE A 142 -3.24 12.72 6.65
C PHE A 142 -3.39 13.18 8.08
N SER A 143 -4.03 12.40 8.94
CA SER A 143 -4.17 12.74 10.36
C SER A 143 -2.80 12.87 11.02
N LYS A 144 -1.87 11.95 10.68
CA LYS A 144 -0.52 12.01 11.22
C LYS A 144 0.26 13.21 10.70
N GLN A 145 0.13 13.53 9.40
CA GLN A 145 0.79 14.69 8.82
C GLN A 145 0.33 15.96 9.49
N GLN A 146 -0.96 16.09 9.76
CA GLN A 146 -1.50 17.27 10.42
C GLN A 146 -0.96 17.41 11.84
N ARG A 147 -0.87 16.31 12.59
CA ARG A 147 -0.32 16.35 13.95
C ARG A 147 1.13 16.78 13.98
N LEU A 148 1.91 16.39 12.97
CA LEU A 148 3.32 16.79 12.89
C LEU A 148 3.49 18.27 12.58
N ASN A 149 2.49 18.87 11.92
CA ASN A 149 2.53 20.29 11.55
C ASN A 149 1.95 21.20 12.63
N ASP A 150 1.29 20.64 13.62
CA ASP A 150 0.80 21.38 14.78
C ASP A 150 1.92 21.51 15.83
#